data_37dec7b1c57740f419b5cb7a53d2bfb6
#
_entry.id   37dec7b1c57740f419b5cb7a53d2bfb6
#
_cell.length_a   1.000
_cell.length_b   1.000
_cell.length_c   1.000
_cell.angle_alpha   90.00
_cell.angle_beta   90.00
_cell.angle_gamma   90.00
#
_symmetry.space_group_name_H-M   'P 1'
#
loop_
_entity.id
_entity.type
_entity.pdbx_description
1 polymer ?
#
loop_
_entity_poly.entity_id
_entity_poly.type
_entity_poly.pdbx_seq_one_letter_code
_entity_poly.pdbx_strand_id
1 'polypeptide(L)'
;MASKFPWSGQDSHRDDPYWDFFINTAPADLTNTVTELMRKAPAGNIFPTKAELHTPEITSTHLKGMAHYFGAELIGIAKLENFSPRPLQPNPPQGLGRTRQSIVARADPPPAAAGEDNDYPFAVMCAVHADYDPRSAPGIGGQMPVQNGLFITFVLSAWIRELGFRATVVRDADTDALAAKAGLGTLNGQGKLLTAKFGAKVYVADAIYTDLPLAADG
;
A
#
# COMPACT_ATOMS: atom_id res chain seq x y z
N MET A 1 4.99 -24.96 -21.77
CA MET A 1 4.07 -24.70 -20.64
C MET A 1 3.53 -23.30 -20.84
N ALA A 2 2.21 -23.10 -20.80
CA ALA A 2 1.65 -21.76 -20.93
C ALA A 2 2.13 -20.91 -19.74
N SER A 3 2.60 -19.69 -20.00
CA SER A 3 2.98 -18.73 -18.97
C SER A 3 1.83 -18.59 -17.97
N LYS A 4 2.12 -18.71 -16.68
CA LYS A 4 1.15 -18.57 -15.61
C LYS A 4 0.81 -17.10 -15.33
N PHE A 5 1.48 -16.18 -16.01
CA PHE A 5 1.31 -14.77 -15.77
C PHE A 5 0.02 -14.28 -16.45
N PRO A 6 -0.94 -13.72 -15.68
CA PRO A 6 -2.24 -13.33 -16.21
C PRO A 6 -2.23 -12.00 -16.99
N TRP A 7 -1.08 -11.50 -17.35
CA TRP A 7 -0.96 -10.22 -18.03
C TRP A 7 -1.51 -10.30 -19.47
N SER A 8 -2.55 -9.56 -19.73
CA SER A 8 -3.23 -9.53 -21.03
C SER A 8 -2.53 -8.69 -22.10
N GLY A 9 -1.41 -8.04 -21.77
CA GLY A 9 -0.92 -6.91 -22.56
C GLY A 9 0.06 -7.20 -23.68
N GLN A 10 0.82 -8.28 -23.66
CA GLN A 10 1.78 -8.58 -24.73
C GLN A 10 2.03 -10.09 -24.84
N ASP A 11 1.43 -10.71 -25.83
CA ASP A 11 1.57 -12.14 -26.10
C ASP A 11 3.01 -12.58 -26.41
N SER A 12 3.87 -11.64 -26.84
CA SER A 12 5.25 -11.89 -27.24
C SER A 12 6.19 -12.34 -26.11
N HIS A 13 5.80 -12.14 -24.82
CA HIS A 13 6.64 -12.52 -23.68
C HIS A 13 6.13 -13.74 -22.91
N ARG A 14 4.99 -14.29 -23.29
CA ARG A 14 4.37 -15.41 -22.56
C ARG A 14 5.21 -16.67 -22.51
N ASP A 15 5.99 -16.91 -23.55
CA ASP A 15 6.83 -18.09 -23.73
C ASP A 15 8.32 -17.82 -23.48
N ASP A 16 8.66 -16.60 -23.06
CA ASP A 16 10.03 -16.24 -22.71
C ASP A 16 10.36 -16.74 -21.29
N PRO A 17 11.32 -17.68 -21.14
CA PRO A 17 11.68 -18.25 -19.84
C PRO A 17 12.29 -17.21 -18.87
N TYR A 18 12.94 -16.16 -19.37
CA TYR A 18 13.48 -15.07 -18.53
C TYR A 18 12.37 -14.21 -17.99
N TRP A 19 11.32 -13.95 -18.82
CA TRP A 19 10.17 -13.20 -18.39
C TRP A 19 9.34 -13.97 -17.38
N ASP A 20 9.12 -15.28 -17.61
CA ASP A 20 8.45 -16.16 -16.66
C ASP A 20 9.19 -16.22 -15.33
N PHE A 21 10.52 -16.34 -15.37
CA PHE A 21 11.35 -16.27 -14.17
C PHE A 21 11.18 -14.94 -13.41
N PHE A 22 11.25 -13.81 -14.13
CA PHE A 22 11.15 -12.47 -13.55
C PHE A 22 9.80 -12.23 -12.86
N ILE A 23 8.71 -12.77 -13.41
CA ILE A 23 7.36 -12.56 -12.91
C ILE A 23 6.95 -13.59 -11.86
N ASN A 24 7.25 -14.87 -12.10
CA ASN A 24 6.64 -15.98 -11.38
C ASN A 24 7.59 -16.67 -10.39
N THR A 25 8.90 -16.44 -10.47
CA THR A 25 9.83 -17.06 -9.55
C THR A 25 10.12 -16.14 -8.37
N ALA A 26 9.79 -16.62 -7.17
CA ALA A 26 10.07 -15.87 -5.95
C ALA A 26 11.59 -15.61 -5.81
N PRO A 27 12.00 -14.42 -5.39
CA PRO A 27 13.41 -14.09 -5.19
C PRO A 27 14.07 -15.04 -4.19
N ALA A 28 15.27 -15.50 -4.49
CA ALA A 28 16.05 -16.32 -3.56
C ALA A 28 16.48 -15.52 -2.31
N ASP A 29 16.66 -14.20 -2.48
CA ASP A 29 16.98 -13.27 -1.42
C ASP A 29 16.02 -12.06 -1.49
N LEU A 30 15.24 -11.88 -0.44
CA LEU A 30 14.29 -10.76 -0.34
C LEU A 30 14.97 -9.40 -0.30
N THR A 31 16.25 -9.32 0.09
CA THR A 31 17.02 -8.06 0.05
C THR A 31 17.23 -7.54 -1.37
N ASN A 32 17.02 -8.38 -2.38
CA ASN A 32 17.03 -7.97 -3.79
C ASN A 32 15.70 -7.31 -4.22
N THR A 33 14.75 -7.17 -3.33
CA THR A 33 13.46 -6.58 -3.64
C THR A 33 13.32 -5.16 -3.11
N VAL A 34 12.78 -4.27 -3.93
CA VAL A 34 12.44 -2.89 -3.52
C VAL A 34 11.44 -2.91 -2.36
N THR A 35 10.52 -3.86 -2.38
CA THR A 35 9.51 -4.06 -1.33
C THR A 35 10.14 -4.21 0.04
N GLU A 36 11.13 -5.08 0.15
CA GLU A 36 11.80 -5.32 1.43
C GLU A 36 12.64 -4.12 1.89
N LEU A 37 13.33 -3.48 0.95
CA LEU A 37 14.10 -2.26 1.25
C LEU A 37 13.21 -1.13 1.75
N MET A 38 12.08 -0.90 1.09
CA MET A 38 11.15 0.17 1.50
C MET A 38 10.47 -0.14 2.84
N ARG A 39 10.17 -1.40 3.11
CA ARG A 39 9.60 -1.80 4.40
C ARG A 39 10.55 -1.60 5.56
N LYS A 40 11.85 -1.69 5.33
CA LYS A 40 12.91 -1.46 6.33
C LYS A 40 13.37 0.00 6.39
N ALA A 41 12.97 0.83 5.43
CA ALA A 41 13.34 2.24 5.44
C ALA A 41 12.79 2.93 6.70
N PRO A 42 13.60 3.78 7.37
CA PRO A 42 13.14 4.54 8.52
C PRO A 42 12.02 5.50 8.09
N ALA A 43 11.06 5.71 8.97
CA ALA A 43 9.94 6.62 8.69
C ALA A 43 10.40 8.08 8.51
N GLY A 44 11.55 8.44 9.04
CA GLY A 44 12.03 9.82 9.08
C GLY A 44 11.44 10.60 10.26
N ASN A 45 11.98 11.78 10.47
CA ASN A 45 11.57 12.69 11.55
C ASN A 45 10.43 13.60 11.07
N ILE A 46 9.66 14.09 12.02
CA ILE A 46 8.67 15.16 11.79
C ILE A 46 9.40 16.49 11.86
N PHE A 47 9.19 17.35 10.86
CA PHE A 47 9.77 18.70 10.88
C PHE A 47 9.24 19.48 12.10
N PRO A 48 10.10 20.16 12.87
CA PRO A 48 9.72 20.73 14.17
C PRO A 48 8.73 21.90 14.08
N THR A 49 8.63 22.54 12.92
CA THR A 49 7.71 23.65 12.69
C THR A 49 6.64 23.22 11.69
N LYS A 50 5.37 23.39 12.08
CA LYS A 50 4.26 23.14 11.17
C LYS A 50 4.21 24.18 10.07
N ALA A 51 4.06 23.73 8.83
CA ALA A 51 3.83 24.60 7.69
C ALA A 51 2.48 25.33 7.83
N GLU A 52 2.43 26.55 7.34
CA GLU A 52 1.16 27.25 7.15
C GLU A 52 0.39 26.58 6.01
N LEU A 53 -0.79 26.07 6.31
CA LEU A 53 -1.60 25.31 5.36
C LEU A 53 -2.71 26.18 4.77
N HIS A 54 -3.13 25.80 3.59
CA HIS A 54 -4.42 26.21 3.02
C HIS A 54 -5.59 25.56 3.77
N THR A 55 -6.82 25.75 3.26
CA THR A 55 -7.98 25.04 3.81
C THR A 55 -7.82 23.52 3.66
N PRO A 56 -8.48 22.70 4.49
CA PRO A 56 -8.44 21.25 4.39
C PRO A 56 -8.77 20.73 2.99
N GLU A 57 -9.69 21.37 2.27
CA GLU A 57 -10.11 20.99 0.91
C GLU A 57 -8.98 21.21 -0.10
N ILE A 58 -8.30 22.37 -0.03
CA ILE A 58 -7.18 22.69 -0.91
C ILE A 58 -5.99 21.76 -0.58
N THR A 59 -5.70 21.55 0.70
CA THR A 59 -4.64 20.63 1.15
C THR A 59 -4.90 19.21 0.66
N SER A 60 -6.15 18.73 0.75
CA SER A 60 -6.55 17.42 0.23
C SER A 60 -6.40 17.33 -1.29
N THR A 61 -6.74 18.38 -2.00
CA THR A 61 -6.56 18.44 -3.47
C THR A 61 -5.08 18.35 -3.85
N HIS A 62 -4.20 19.04 -3.15
CA HIS A 62 -2.76 18.96 -3.36
C HIS A 62 -2.21 17.57 -3.05
N LEU A 63 -2.62 16.97 -1.92
CA LEU A 63 -2.23 15.62 -1.54
C LEU A 63 -2.64 14.61 -2.63
N LYS A 64 -3.87 14.70 -3.13
CA LYS A 64 -4.38 13.84 -4.21
C LYS A 64 -3.61 14.04 -5.52
N GLY A 65 -3.33 15.30 -5.87
CA GLY A 65 -2.52 15.61 -7.05
C GLY A 65 -1.13 14.99 -6.98
N MET A 66 -0.49 15.06 -5.81
CA MET A 66 0.82 14.42 -5.59
C MET A 66 0.74 12.90 -5.67
N ALA A 67 -0.27 12.28 -5.07
CA ALA A 67 -0.45 10.84 -5.16
C ALA A 67 -0.62 10.37 -6.62
N HIS A 68 -1.41 11.09 -7.41
CA HIS A 68 -1.54 10.81 -8.84
C HIS A 68 -0.23 11.00 -9.59
N TYR A 69 0.55 12.04 -9.26
CA TYR A 69 1.88 12.24 -9.85
C TYR A 69 2.83 11.08 -9.57
N PHE A 70 2.73 10.44 -8.40
CA PHE A 70 3.50 9.25 -8.04
C PHE A 70 2.91 7.94 -8.56
N GLY A 71 1.81 7.97 -9.29
CA GLY A 71 1.23 6.81 -9.96
C GLY A 71 0.05 6.17 -9.23
N ALA A 72 -0.55 6.83 -8.23
CA ALA A 72 -1.83 6.37 -7.71
C ALA A 72 -2.92 6.56 -8.77
N GLU A 73 -3.66 5.52 -9.06
CA GLU A 73 -4.83 5.59 -9.95
C GLU A 73 -6.08 6.09 -9.23
N LEU A 74 -6.20 5.72 -7.97
CA LEU A 74 -7.28 6.15 -7.10
C LEU A 74 -6.69 6.60 -5.76
N ILE A 75 -7.26 7.66 -5.22
CA ILE A 75 -6.90 8.16 -3.90
C ILE A 75 -8.12 8.70 -3.19
N GLY A 76 -8.24 8.41 -1.90
CA GLY A 76 -9.30 8.88 -1.04
C GLY A 76 -8.83 9.08 0.39
N ILE A 77 -9.62 9.85 1.13
CA ILE A 77 -9.35 10.23 2.51
C ILE A 77 -10.53 9.81 3.36
N ALA A 78 -10.29 8.90 4.31
CA ALA A 78 -11.29 8.49 5.28
C ALA A 78 -11.10 9.23 6.61
N LYS A 79 -12.19 9.63 7.25
CA LYS A 79 -12.19 10.09 8.63
C LYS A 79 -12.20 8.89 9.57
N LEU A 80 -11.30 8.86 10.56
CA LEU A 80 -11.11 7.71 11.43
C LEU A 80 -11.99 7.73 12.69
N GLU A 81 -12.66 8.83 13.02
CA GLU A 81 -13.62 8.90 14.13
C GLU A 81 -14.64 7.76 14.01
N ASN A 82 -14.69 6.89 15.00
CA ASN A 82 -15.53 5.70 15.05
C ASN A 82 -15.15 4.55 14.07
N PHE A 83 -13.97 4.59 13.47
CA PHE A 83 -13.48 3.49 12.64
C PHE A 83 -12.31 2.80 13.35
N SER A 84 -12.53 1.57 13.81
CA SER A 84 -11.45 0.68 14.24
C SER A 84 -11.12 -0.27 13.10
N PRO A 85 -9.98 -0.12 12.41
CA PRO A 85 -9.56 -1.08 11.41
C PRO A 85 -9.48 -2.47 12.06
N ARG A 86 -10.10 -3.46 11.44
CA ARG A 86 -9.94 -4.85 11.90
C ARG A 86 -8.48 -5.25 11.60
N PRO A 87 -7.73 -5.75 12.58
CA PRO A 87 -6.44 -6.35 12.29
C PRO A 87 -6.64 -7.45 11.26
N LEU A 88 -5.83 -7.45 10.19
CA LEU A 88 -5.81 -8.58 9.27
C LEU A 88 -5.50 -9.83 10.07
N GLN A 89 -6.44 -10.77 10.13
CA GLN A 89 -6.10 -12.10 10.62
C GLN A 89 -5.05 -12.65 9.66
N PRO A 90 -3.88 -13.09 10.16
CA PRO A 90 -2.90 -13.72 9.29
C PRO A 90 -3.62 -14.89 8.61
N ASN A 91 -3.72 -14.83 7.27
CA ASN A 91 -4.20 -15.97 6.52
C ASN A 91 -3.38 -17.19 6.97
N PRO A 92 -4.02 -18.30 7.37
CA PRO A 92 -3.27 -19.50 7.68
C PRO A 92 -2.42 -19.79 6.44
N PRO A 93 -1.14 -20.15 6.61
CA PRO A 93 -0.26 -20.44 5.50
C PRO A 93 -0.91 -21.51 4.65
N GLN A 94 -1.43 -21.14 3.48
CA GLN A 94 -1.87 -22.11 2.51
C GLN A 94 -0.64 -22.86 2.06
N GLY A 95 -0.59 -24.14 2.42
CA GLY A 95 0.49 -25.10 2.31
C GLY A 95 1.39 -24.94 1.08
N LEU A 96 2.33 -24.05 1.16
CA LEU A 96 3.58 -24.16 0.44
C LEU A 96 4.47 -25.05 1.30
N GLY A 97 4.76 -26.22 0.77
CA GLY A 97 5.61 -27.20 1.38
C GLY A 97 6.87 -26.52 1.95
N ARG A 98 7.21 -26.96 3.14
CA ARG A 98 8.44 -26.71 3.90
C ARG A 98 9.47 -25.86 3.15
N THR A 99 9.23 -24.59 3.03
CA THR A 99 10.25 -23.63 2.71
C THR A 99 10.91 -23.23 4.02
N ARG A 100 12.22 -23.38 4.07
CA ARG A 100 13.09 -22.89 5.09
C ARG A 100 12.43 -21.70 5.78
N GLN A 101 12.09 -21.85 7.06
CA GLN A 101 11.99 -20.71 7.95
C GLN A 101 13.27 -19.93 7.73
N SER A 102 13.16 -18.88 6.93
CA SER A 102 14.24 -17.93 6.81
C SER A 102 14.57 -17.50 8.23
N ILE A 103 15.79 -17.75 8.60
CA ILE A 103 16.44 -17.10 9.72
C ILE A 103 16.60 -15.63 9.31
N VAL A 104 15.48 -14.96 9.12
CA VAL A 104 15.43 -13.53 9.29
C VAL A 104 15.29 -13.38 10.80
N ALA A 105 16.43 -13.24 11.46
CA ALA A 105 16.41 -12.60 12.75
C ALA A 105 15.47 -11.40 12.57
N ARG A 106 14.35 -11.42 13.30
CA ARG A 106 13.53 -10.24 13.48
C ARG A 106 14.50 -9.16 13.97
N ALA A 107 14.97 -8.34 13.07
CA ALA A 107 15.23 -6.98 13.47
C ALA A 107 13.86 -6.52 13.92
N ASP A 108 13.69 -6.35 15.22
CA ASP A 108 12.49 -5.77 15.77
C ASP A 108 12.20 -4.54 14.91
N PRO A 109 10.98 -4.39 14.39
CA PRO A 109 10.63 -3.15 13.74
C PRO A 109 11.06 -2.06 14.73
N PRO A 110 11.69 -0.98 14.25
CA PRO A 110 11.98 0.14 15.15
C PRO A 110 10.68 0.36 15.91
N PRO A 111 10.69 0.51 17.23
CA PRO A 111 9.48 0.61 17.99
C PRO A 111 8.64 1.65 17.26
N ALA A 112 7.54 1.21 16.68
CA ALA A 112 6.48 2.12 16.28
C ALA A 112 6.38 3.00 17.49
N ALA A 113 6.63 4.29 17.34
CA ALA A 113 6.63 5.20 18.48
C ALA A 113 5.37 4.84 19.25
N ALA A 114 5.56 4.10 20.34
CA ALA A 114 4.49 3.56 21.15
C ALA A 114 3.86 4.75 21.84
N GLY A 115 2.93 5.35 21.20
CA GLY A 115 2.22 6.55 21.55
C GLY A 115 0.90 6.50 20.80
N GLU A 116 -0.04 5.79 21.39
CA GLU A 116 -1.47 6.03 21.21
C GLU A 116 -1.95 5.99 19.75
N ASP A 117 -2.11 4.76 19.22
CA ASP A 117 -2.65 4.45 17.89
C ASP A 117 -4.09 4.97 17.65
N ASN A 118 -4.70 5.66 18.60
CA ASN A 118 -6.08 6.14 18.54
C ASN A 118 -6.22 7.64 18.18
N ASP A 119 -5.15 8.34 17.85
CA ASP A 119 -5.20 9.81 17.74
C ASP A 119 -4.88 10.35 16.34
N TYR A 120 -5.14 9.57 15.31
CA TYR A 120 -5.06 10.02 13.93
C TYR A 120 -6.48 10.23 13.36
N PRO A 121 -6.85 11.49 13.03
CA PRO A 121 -8.19 11.77 12.53
C PRO A 121 -8.43 11.30 11.09
N PHE A 122 -7.38 11.05 10.32
CA PHE A 122 -7.51 10.71 8.91
C PHE A 122 -6.66 9.51 8.49
N ALA A 123 -7.20 8.73 7.54
CA ALA A 123 -6.47 7.74 6.76
C ALA A 123 -6.48 8.13 5.29
N VAL A 124 -5.30 8.21 4.69
CA VAL A 124 -5.12 8.41 3.25
C VAL A 124 -4.95 7.05 2.61
N MET A 125 -5.81 6.74 1.65
CA MET A 125 -5.84 5.47 0.93
C MET A 125 -5.50 5.68 -0.54
N CYS A 126 -4.55 4.90 -1.04
CA CYS A 126 -4.13 4.90 -2.44
C CYS A 126 -4.35 3.53 -3.05
N ALA A 127 -4.77 3.48 -4.30
CA ALA A 127 -4.81 2.25 -5.06
C ALA A 127 -4.14 2.43 -6.42
N VAL A 128 -3.45 1.39 -6.86
CA VAL A 128 -2.82 1.30 -8.18
C VAL A 128 -3.53 0.26 -9.02
N HIS A 129 -3.53 0.42 -10.34
CA HIS A 129 -4.09 -0.58 -11.23
C HIS A 129 -3.26 -1.87 -11.15
N ALA A 130 -3.94 -3.00 -11.07
CA ALA A 130 -3.34 -4.32 -11.04
C ALA A 130 -4.22 -5.31 -11.80
N ASP A 131 -3.82 -5.70 -13.00
CA ASP A 131 -4.56 -6.67 -13.83
C ASP A 131 -4.59 -8.08 -13.23
N TYR A 132 -3.80 -8.32 -12.20
CA TYR A 132 -3.64 -9.60 -11.52
C TYR A 132 -3.44 -9.41 -10.01
N ASP A 133 -3.66 -10.49 -9.26
CA ASP A 133 -3.31 -10.51 -7.84
C ASP A 133 -1.78 -10.68 -7.69
N PRO A 134 -1.04 -9.73 -7.10
CA PRO A 134 0.40 -9.85 -6.91
C PRO A 134 0.83 -11.09 -6.15
N ARG A 135 -0.05 -11.68 -5.34
CA ARG A 135 0.20 -12.95 -4.64
C ARG A 135 0.38 -14.13 -5.58
N SER A 136 -0.20 -14.06 -6.77
CA SER A 136 -0.05 -15.09 -7.82
C SER A 136 1.21 -14.95 -8.67
N ALA A 137 1.91 -13.82 -8.55
CA ALA A 137 3.11 -13.47 -9.31
C ALA A 137 4.24 -13.03 -8.36
N PRO A 138 4.88 -13.96 -7.64
CA PRO A 138 5.81 -13.66 -6.55
C PRO A 138 7.18 -13.16 -6.99
N GLY A 139 7.47 -13.16 -8.28
CA GLY A 139 8.73 -12.65 -8.83
C GLY A 139 8.89 -11.13 -8.68
N ILE A 140 10.11 -10.65 -8.85
CA ILE A 140 10.44 -9.22 -8.70
C ILE A 140 9.52 -8.36 -9.58
N GLY A 141 9.34 -8.72 -10.83
CA GLY A 141 8.44 -8.01 -11.76
C GLY A 141 6.96 -8.20 -11.45
N GLY A 142 6.58 -9.35 -10.90
CA GLY A 142 5.20 -9.62 -10.49
C GLY A 142 4.73 -8.82 -9.28
N GLN A 143 5.67 -8.26 -8.51
CA GLN A 143 5.38 -7.43 -7.35
C GLN A 143 5.28 -5.93 -7.67
N MET A 144 5.25 -5.53 -8.94
CA MET A 144 5.17 -4.11 -9.34
C MET A 144 4.00 -3.34 -8.70
N PRO A 145 2.77 -3.87 -8.63
CA PRO A 145 1.68 -3.14 -7.96
C PRO A 145 1.97 -2.88 -6.47
N VAL A 146 2.59 -3.84 -5.78
CA VAL A 146 2.99 -3.70 -4.37
C VAL A 146 4.09 -2.65 -4.22
N GLN A 147 5.11 -2.70 -5.09
CA GLN A 147 6.23 -1.74 -5.08
C GLN A 147 5.74 -0.32 -5.33
N ASN A 148 4.85 -0.14 -6.30
CA ASN A 148 4.26 1.17 -6.59
C ASN A 148 3.43 1.69 -5.41
N GLY A 149 2.59 0.85 -4.81
CA GLY A 149 1.84 1.21 -3.61
C GLY A 149 2.73 1.64 -2.46
N LEU A 150 3.79 0.88 -2.17
CA LEU A 150 4.78 1.21 -1.13
C LEU A 150 5.52 2.52 -1.43
N PHE A 151 5.92 2.74 -2.69
CA PHE A 151 6.58 3.98 -3.09
C PHE A 151 5.68 5.19 -2.84
N ILE A 152 4.42 5.12 -3.27
CA ILE A 152 3.45 6.20 -3.09
C ILE A 152 3.27 6.51 -1.60
N THR A 153 3.01 5.50 -0.77
CA THR A 153 2.78 5.69 0.67
C THR A 153 4.02 6.20 1.38
N PHE A 154 5.21 5.73 1.00
CA PHE A 154 6.47 6.21 1.54
C PHE A 154 6.66 7.71 1.27
N VAL A 155 6.53 8.13 0.00
CA VAL A 155 6.78 9.53 -0.39
C VAL A 155 5.74 10.46 0.21
N LEU A 156 4.45 10.08 0.17
CA LEU A 156 3.39 10.92 0.74
C LEU A 156 3.53 11.06 2.26
N SER A 157 3.83 9.97 2.97
CA SER A 157 4.03 10.04 4.41
C SER A 157 5.27 10.86 4.79
N ALA A 158 6.34 10.80 3.98
CA ALA A 158 7.51 11.63 4.15
C ALA A 158 7.17 13.11 3.93
N TRP A 159 6.45 13.44 2.87
CA TRP A 159 6.01 14.81 2.60
C TRP A 159 5.15 15.39 3.73
N ILE A 160 4.21 14.61 4.27
CA ILE A 160 3.40 15.04 5.40
C ILE A 160 4.28 15.38 6.62
N ARG A 161 5.30 14.56 6.88
CA ARG A 161 6.26 14.81 7.98
C ARG A 161 7.11 16.06 7.75
N GLU A 162 7.49 16.34 6.50
CA GLU A 162 8.18 17.58 6.13
C GLU A 162 7.30 18.82 6.34
N LEU A 163 5.98 18.69 6.25
CA LEU A 163 5.05 19.77 6.63
C LEU A 163 4.89 19.93 8.15
N GLY A 164 5.55 19.11 8.96
CA GLY A 164 5.48 19.17 10.42
C GLY A 164 4.27 18.46 11.03
N PHE A 165 3.63 17.56 10.29
CA PHE A 165 2.50 16.75 10.76
C PHE A 165 2.90 15.28 10.93
N ARG A 166 2.21 14.59 11.84
CA ARG A 166 2.42 13.16 12.02
C ARG A 166 1.89 12.39 10.84
N ALA A 167 2.63 11.39 10.41
CA ALA A 167 2.18 10.42 9.41
C ALA A 167 2.82 9.06 9.69
N THR A 168 2.00 8.02 9.73
CA THR A 168 2.44 6.64 9.95
C THR A 168 1.83 5.74 8.89
N VAL A 169 2.66 4.88 8.28
CA VAL A 169 2.18 3.86 7.35
C VAL A 169 1.78 2.63 8.16
N VAL A 170 0.49 2.29 8.12
CA VAL A 170 -0.11 1.17 8.86
C VAL A 170 -0.27 -0.01 7.91
N ARG A 171 0.47 -1.10 8.18
CA ARG A 171 0.56 -2.28 7.30
C ARG A 171 -0.47 -3.35 7.63
N ASP A 172 -0.93 -3.40 8.87
CA ASP A 172 -1.85 -4.43 9.37
C ASP A 172 -3.32 -3.94 9.38
N ALA A 173 -3.61 -2.86 8.67
CA ALA A 173 -4.96 -2.36 8.52
C ALA A 173 -5.76 -3.16 7.49
N ASP A 174 -7.08 -3.21 7.66
CA ASP A 174 -7.99 -3.67 6.60
C ASP A 174 -8.08 -2.59 5.50
N THR A 175 -7.12 -2.65 4.58
CA THR A 175 -6.96 -1.63 3.53
C THR A 175 -8.15 -1.57 2.58
N ASP A 176 -8.79 -2.70 2.28
CA ASP A 176 -9.99 -2.75 1.44
C ASP A 176 -11.18 -2.00 2.12
N ALA A 177 -11.38 -2.25 3.43
CA ALA A 177 -12.44 -1.56 4.18
C ALA A 177 -12.18 -0.06 4.34
N LEU A 178 -10.92 0.33 4.60
CA LEU A 178 -10.53 1.74 4.66
C LEU A 178 -10.68 2.44 3.31
N ALA A 179 -10.31 1.78 2.22
CA ALA A 179 -10.47 2.32 0.88
C ALA A 179 -11.94 2.51 0.51
N ALA A 180 -12.81 1.58 0.89
CA ALA A 180 -14.26 1.74 0.71
C ALA A 180 -14.78 2.92 1.53
N LYS A 181 -14.34 3.06 2.79
CA LYS A 181 -14.68 4.22 3.64
C LYS A 181 -14.15 5.54 3.07
N ALA A 182 -13.00 5.51 2.40
CA ALA A 182 -12.41 6.66 1.71
C ALA A 182 -13.08 6.96 0.35
N GLY A 183 -14.19 6.29 0.01
CA GLY A 183 -14.94 6.56 -1.22
C GLY A 183 -14.32 5.96 -2.50
N LEU A 184 -13.34 5.07 -2.41
CA LEU A 184 -12.69 4.48 -3.60
C LEU A 184 -13.56 3.42 -4.28
N GLY A 185 -14.58 2.90 -3.61
CA GLY A 185 -15.46 1.87 -4.13
C GLY A 185 -16.32 1.22 -3.05
N THR A 186 -16.81 0.03 -3.33
CA THR A 186 -17.62 -0.79 -2.41
C THR A 186 -16.96 -2.13 -2.15
N LEU A 187 -17.29 -2.79 -1.06
CA LEU A 187 -16.79 -4.13 -0.78
C LEU A 187 -17.70 -5.19 -1.42
N ASN A 188 -17.09 -6.20 -2.02
CA ASN A 188 -17.81 -7.39 -2.47
C ASN A 188 -18.12 -8.34 -1.29
N GLY A 189 -18.83 -9.45 -1.56
CA GLY A 189 -19.17 -10.46 -0.55
C GLY A 189 -17.95 -11.16 0.11
N GLN A 190 -16.75 -10.97 -0.43
CA GLN A 190 -15.49 -11.49 0.11
C GLN A 190 -14.68 -10.42 0.87
N GLY A 191 -15.21 -9.20 1.02
CA GLY A 191 -14.54 -8.09 1.66
C GLY A 191 -13.45 -7.43 0.81
N LYS A 192 -13.45 -7.65 -0.53
CA LYS A 192 -12.52 -7.02 -1.46
C LYS A 192 -13.11 -5.77 -2.09
N LEU A 193 -12.27 -4.75 -2.28
CA LEU A 193 -12.66 -3.50 -2.91
C LEU A 193 -13.05 -3.71 -4.38
N LEU A 194 -14.21 -3.19 -4.74
CA LEU A 194 -14.67 -3.04 -6.13
C LEU A 194 -14.75 -1.55 -6.46
N THR A 195 -13.96 -1.12 -7.42
CA THR A 195 -13.91 0.27 -7.87
C THR A 195 -14.74 0.46 -9.14
N ALA A 196 -15.29 1.65 -9.34
CA ALA A 196 -16.08 1.96 -10.54
C ALA A 196 -15.23 1.92 -11.83
N LYS A 197 -13.97 2.36 -11.76
CA LYS A 197 -13.07 2.46 -12.92
C LYS A 197 -12.44 1.12 -13.29
N PHE A 198 -12.05 0.31 -12.32
CA PHE A 198 -11.22 -0.89 -12.55
C PHE A 198 -11.86 -2.19 -12.03
N GLY A 199 -13.06 -2.13 -11.43
CA GLY A 199 -13.62 -3.28 -10.75
C GLY A 199 -12.70 -3.77 -9.63
N ALA A 200 -12.39 -5.07 -9.62
CA ALA A 200 -11.46 -5.69 -8.67
C ALA A 200 -9.98 -5.63 -9.09
N LYS A 201 -9.67 -5.02 -10.25
CA LYS A 201 -8.30 -4.94 -10.78
C LYS A 201 -7.51 -3.79 -10.18
N VAL A 202 -7.42 -3.78 -8.85
CA VAL A 202 -6.66 -2.80 -8.09
C VAL A 202 -5.89 -3.46 -6.95
N TYR A 203 -4.71 -2.94 -6.68
CA TYR A 203 -3.99 -3.18 -5.45
C TYR A 203 -4.14 -1.96 -4.55
N VAL A 204 -4.71 -2.15 -3.37
CA VAL A 204 -4.83 -1.10 -2.36
C VAL A 204 -3.54 -1.08 -1.54
N ALA A 205 -2.88 0.07 -1.52
CA ALA A 205 -1.65 0.26 -0.75
C ALA A 205 -1.92 0.33 0.76
N ASP A 206 -0.85 0.23 1.55
CA ASP A 206 -0.93 0.41 3.00
C ASP A 206 -1.54 1.78 3.35
N ALA A 207 -2.26 1.86 4.45
CA ALA A 207 -2.90 3.10 4.88
C ALA A 207 -1.88 4.09 5.45
N ILE A 208 -2.02 5.39 5.13
CA ILE A 208 -1.27 6.45 5.79
C ILE A 208 -2.20 7.11 6.82
N TYR A 209 -1.92 6.91 8.10
CA TYR A 209 -2.62 7.61 9.18
C TYR A 209 -1.92 8.94 9.46
N THR A 210 -2.70 10.02 9.60
CA THR A 210 -2.14 11.37 9.75
C THR A 210 -3.03 12.31 10.55
N ASP A 211 -2.41 13.30 11.20
CA ASP A 211 -3.06 14.45 11.80
C ASP A 211 -3.01 15.71 10.91
N LEU A 212 -2.55 15.58 9.66
CA LEU A 212 -2.67 16.64 8.67
C LEU A 212 -4.14 17.02 8.50
N PRO A 213 -4.55 18.29 8.63
CA PRO A 213 -5.93 18.69 8.40
C PRO A 213 -6.35 18.44 6.96
N LEU A 214 -7.29 17.52 6.77
CA LEU A 214 -7.77 17.07 5.47
C LEU A 214 -9.30 17.10 5.42
N ALA A 215 -9.86 17.21 4.23
CA ALA A 215 -11.28 16.97 3.96
C ALA A 215 -11.47 15.49 3.58
N ALA A 216 -12.34 14.80 4.30
CA ALA A 216 -12.69 13.42 4.02
C ALA A 216 -13.59 13.31 2.78
N ASP A 217 -13.50 12.18 2.06
CA ASP A 217 -14.28 11.91 0.84
C ASP A 217 -15.51 11.03 1.09
N GLY A 218 -15.57 10.32 2.22
CA GLY A 218 -16.63 9.41 2.59
C GLY A 218 -17.10 9.57 4.02
#